data_a25d4c14c95cdcc85e5ecce2cfdf2793
#
_entry.id   a25d4c14c95cdcc85e5ecce2cfdf2793
#
_cell.length_a   1.000
_cell.length_b   1.000
_cell.length_c   1.000
_cell.angle_alpha   90.00
_cell.angle_beta   90.00
_cell.angle_gamma   90.00
#
_symmetry.space_group_name_H-M   'P 1'
#
loop_
_entity.id
_entity.type
_entity.pdbx_description
1 polymer ?
#
loop_
_entity_poly.entity_id
_entity_poly.type
_entity_poly.pdbx_seq_one_letter_code
_entity_poly.pdbx_strand_id
1 'polypeptide(L)'
;MPRAITFLCGLGALLLLKAAPALAQVDSVRASTLPGRQVAEKAYNAGLASFNNHNYSAALTSFDQALAAKPDFAAAYANRAATRLAMKEYPAAVTDYDQALKLEPSAYAAYFGRGQAREATGQNAEAEADYGAALKANPTYAPAWYNRGVLRFEHGEYQAAHEDFSGAVKADSTYAYAYHDRASANQKLGNYAAAVPDYSRALRLQPTLLPALLNRAAAERRAGQLPAALRDYDAYLAQKTDNALAYSNRGNARFDNKDYAGAVADFGRAIALDATYAYAWNNRAAAELKLEQYAKANADATEAIRLNPKYAEAYLNRGHAREMLRQADEACQDWRRAASLGLLAGNRYAAAAGCSGEAAEEADK
;
A
#
# COMPACT_ATOMS: atom_id res chain seq x y z
N MET A 1 1.44 -8.95 -17.92
CA MET A 1 0.81 -7.66 -17.55
C MET A 1 1.43 -7.22 -16.24
N PRO A 2 2.05 -6.01 -16.15
CA PRO A 2 2.53 -5.51 -14.87
C PRO A 2 1.33 -5.38 -13.94
N ARG A 3 1.47 -5.93 -12.73
CA ARG A 3 0.48 -5.75 -11.70
C ARG A 3 0.41 -4.26 -11.38
N ALA A 4 -0.77 -3.66 -11.41
CA ALA A 4 -0.96 -2.33 -10.88
C ALA A 4 -0.39 -2.33 -9.46
N ILE A 5 0.61 -1.49 -9.20
CA ILE A 5 1.15 -1.34 -7.86
C ILE A 5 0.06 -0.64 -7.06
N THR A 6 -0.55 -1.38 -6.16
CA THR A 6 -1.48 -0.83 -5.20
C THR A 6 -0.64 -0.22 -4.10
N PHE A 7 -0.57 1.11 -4.04
CA PHE A 7 0.07 1.79 -2.93
C PHE A 7 -0.84 1.68 -1.71
N LEU A 8 -0.36 1.03 -0.64
CA LEU A 8 -0.91 1.22 0.68
C LEU A 8 -0.49 2.61 1.16
N CYS A 9 -1.44 3.37 1.67
CA CYS A 9 -1.12 4.63 2.36
C CYS A 9 -0.52 4.40 3.75
N GLY A 10 -0.34 3.14 4.14
CA GLY A 10 0.21 2.72 5.42
C GLY A 10 1.72 2.87 5.57
N LEU A 11 2.45 3.33 4.55
CA LEU A 11 3.87 3.59 4.70
C LEU A 11 4.10 4.72 5.70
N GLY A 12 4.29 4.34 6.96
CA GLY A 12 5.05 5.11 7.95
C GLY A 12 4.52 6.50 8.30
N ALA A 13 3.28 6.85 7.96
CA ALA A 13 2.60 7.75 8.84
C ALA A 13 2.39 6.95 10.15
N LEU A 14 3.45 6.90 10.99
CA LEU A 14 3.20 7.06 12.39
C LEU A 14 2.27 8.28 12.44
N LEU A 15 0.99 8.06 12.25
CA LEU A 15 0.02 8.98 12.76
C LEU A 15 0.41 9.04 14.22
N LEU A 16 1.23 10.06 14.54
CA LEU A 16 1.20 10.64 15.85
C LEU A 16 -0.27 10.96 16.02
N LEU A 17 -1.05 9.92 16.29
CA LEU A 17 -2.30 10.07 16.93
C LEU A 17 -1.96 11.09 18.00
N LYS A 18 -2.49 12.31 17.89
CA LYS A 18 -2.75 13.07 19.08
C LYS A 18 -3.24 12.01 20.02
N ALA A 19 -2.37 11.58 20.95
CA ALA A 19 -2.75 10.58 21.92
C ALA A 19 -4.09 11.08 22.39
N ALA A 20 -5.14 10.46 21.86
CA ALA A 20 -6.45 10.88 22.25
C ALA A 20 -6.37 10.76 23.76
N PRO A 21 -6.78 11.76 24.52
CA PRO A 21 -6.83 11.63 25.96
C PRO A 21 -7.92 10.62 26.33
N ALA A 22 -7.86 9.44 25.72
CA ALA A 22 -8.75 8.33 25.97
C ALA A 22 -8.57 7.74 27.36
N LEU A 23 -7.50 8.19 28.06
CA LEU A 23 -7.32 7.91 29.47
C LEU A 23 -7.66 9.13 30.36
N ALA A 24 -8.11 10.22 29.81
CA ALA A 24 -8.55 11.39 30.57
C ALA A 24 -10.06 11.42 30.87
N GLN A 25 -10.77 10.31 30.74
CA GLN A 25 -11.94 10.14 31.59
C GLN A 25 -11.45 9.77 32.99
N VAL A 26 -10.89 10.76 33.66
CA VAL A 26 -10.80 10.74 35.09
C VAL A 26 -12.24 10.85 35.58
N ASP A 27 -12.81 9.72 36.00
CA ASP A 27 -13.78 9.76 37.07
C ASP A 27 -13.18 10.67 38.12
N SER A 28 -13.89 11.71 38.51
CA SER A 28 -13.55 12.58 39.61
C SER A 28 -13.51 11.72 40.87
N VAL A 29 -12.36 11.04 41.03
CA VAL A 29 -12.10 10.22 42.22
C VAL A 29 -11.99 11.19 43.38
N ARG A 30 -12.96 11.12 44.26
CA ARG A 30 -12.98 11.79 45.56
C ARG A 30 -11.57 11.78 46.14
N ALA A 31 -11.04 12.97 46.42
CA ALA A 31 -9.74 13.19 46.99
C ALA A 31 -9.52 12.26 48.20
N SER A 32 -8.76 11.19 48.04
CA SER A 32 -8.35 10.38 49.17
C SER A 32 -7.15 11.06 49.80
N THR A 33 -7.24 11.26 51.08
CA THR A 33 -6.37 12.07 51.96
C THR A 33 -4.99 11.43 52.25
N LEU A 34 -4.50 10.50 51.42
CA LEU A 34 -3.19 9.89 51.57
C LEU A 34 -2.12 10.73 50.87
N PRO A 35 -1.13 11.28 51.57
CA PRO A 35 -0.10 12.18 51.00
C PRO A 35 0.62 11.64 49.76
N GLY A 36 0.90 10.35 49.70
CA GLY A 36 1.54 9.70 48.55
C GLY A 36 0.70 9.68 47.30
N ARG A 37 -0.64 9.55 47.44
CA ARG A 37 -1.55 9.56 46.28
C ARG A 37 -1.64 10.94 45.64
N GLN A 38 -1.69 12.00 46.42
CA GLN A 38 -1.70 13.38 45.91
C GLN A 38 -0.40 13.72 45.18
N VAL A 39 0.74 13.25 45.71
CA VAL A 39 2.06 13.41 45.06
C VAL A 39 2.07 12.69 43.70
N ALA A 40 1.58 11.43 43.64
CA ALA A 40 1.52 10.65 42.42
C ALA A 40 0.62 11.32 41.36
N GLU A 41 -0.57 11.78 41.74
CA GLU A 41 -1.51 12.46 40.85
C GLU A 41 -0.97 13.79 40.31
N LYS A 42 -0.31 14.58 41.16
CA LYS A 42 0.33 15.82 40.75
C LYS A 42 1.47 15.57 39.76
N ALA A 43 2.31 14.60 40.03
CA ALA A 43 3.41 14.22 39.13
C ALA A 43 2.89 13.66 37.80
N TYR A 44 1.85 12.81 37.85
CA TYR A 44 1.19 12.27 36.67
C TYR A 44 0.63 13.40 35.77
N ASN A 45 -0.09 14.36 36.33
CA ASN A 45 -0.62 15.48 35.58
C ASN A 45 0.48 16.37 34.99
N ALA A 46 1.60 16.56 35.67
CA ALA A 46 2.78 17.25 35.13
C ALA A 46 3.37 16.48 33.95
N GLY A 47 3.40 15.13 34.04
CA GLY A 47 3.83 14.27 32.96
C GLY A 47 2.94 14.40 31.71
N LEU A 48 1.61 14.39 31.88
CA LEU A 48 0.66 14.62 30.78
C LEU A 48 0.84 15.99 30.13
N ALA A 49 1.01 17.04 30.93
CA ALA A 49 1.27 18.38 30.41
C ALA A 49 2.57 18.45 29.59
N SER A 50 3.64 17.83 30.10
CA SER A 50 4.92 17.75 29.41
C SER A 50 4.84 16.96 28.11
N PHE A 51 4.13 15.81 28.11
CA PHE A 51 3.87 15.00 26.93
C PHE A 51 3.12 15.79 25.86
N ASN A 52 2.04 16.48 26.22
CA ASN A 52 1.23 17.29 25.31
C ASN A 52 2.02 18.45 24.69
N ASN A 53 3.04 18.94 25.40
CA ASN A 53 3.98 19.95 24.94
C ASN A 53 5.18 19.35 24.19
N HIS A 54 5.15 18.04 23.87
CA HIS A 54 6.24 17.30 23.23
C HIS A 54 7.58 17.30 24.00
N ASN A 55 7.56 17.65 25.29
CA ASN A 55 8.73 17.55 26.15
C ASN A 55 8.79 16.16 26.80
N TYR A 56 9.19 15.18 26.00
CA TYR A 56 9.15 13.76 26.38
C TYR A 56 10.08 13.43 27.55
N SER A 57 11.26 14.06 27.64
CA SER A 57 12.18 13.84 28.75
C SER A 57 11.59 14.30 30.10
N ALA A 58 10.95 15.48 30.12
CA ALA A 58 10.27 15.96 31.31
C ALA A 58 9.03 15.10 31.66
N ALA A 59 8.33 14.59 30.62
CA ALA A 59 7.22 13.67 30.80
C ALA A 59 7.67 12.38 31.49
N LEU A 60 8.77 11.74 31.01
CA LEU A 60 9.32 10.54 31.63
C LEU A 60 9.67 10.77 33.09
N THR A 61 10.41 11.86 33.41
CA THR A 61 10.78 12.21 34.78
C THR A 61 9.54 12.34 35.70
N SER A 62 8.48 12.97 35.17
CA SER A 62 7.24 13.17 35.93
C SER A 62 6.48 11.87 36.13
N PHE A 63 6.41 10.99 35.12
CA PHE A 63 5.80 9.67 35.28
C PHE A 63 6.62 8.76 36.21
N ASP A 64 7.95 8.86 36.18
CA ASP A 64 8.81 8.14 37.15
C ASP A 64 8.53 8.57 38.60
N GLN A 65 8.36 9.88 38.84
CA GLN A 65 7.96 10.39 40.14
C GLN A 65 6.57 9.91 40.55
N ALA A 66 5.63 9.87 39.62
CA ALA A 66 4.29 9.35 39.86
C ALA A 66 4.32 7.87 40.27
N LEU A 67 5.12 7.06 39.59
CA LEU A 67 5.28 5.63 39.86
C LEU A 67 6.11 5.34 41.13
N ALA A 68 7.05 6.19 41.45
CA ALA A 68 7.77 6.10 42.76
C ALA A 68 6.83 6.35 43.94
N ALA A 69 5.88 7.31 43.79
CA ALA A 69 4.91 7.61 44.85
C ALA A 69 3.73 6.60 44.84
N LYS A 70 3.37 5.99 43.71
CA LYS A 70 2.31 5.00 43.57
C LYS A 70 2.71 3.92 42.57
N PRO A 71 3.34 2.80 43.00
CA PRO A 71 3.80 1.72 42.12
C PRO A 71 2.70 0.93 41.38
N ASP A 72 1.46 1.02 41.81
CA ASP A 72 0.29 0.37 41.21
C ASP A 72 -0.54 1.33 40.31
N PHE A 73 0.10 2.34 39.71
CA PHE A 73 -0.57 3.34 38.91
C PHE A 73 -0.56 2.95 37.42
N ALA A 74 -1.53 2.13 36.99
CA ALA A 74 -1.63 1.61 35.62
C ALA A 74 -1.55 2.72 34.55
N ALA A 75 -2.30 3.83 34.75
CA ALA A 75 -2.30 4.95 33.81
C ALA A 75 -0.92 5.63 33.67
N ALA A 76 -0.13 5.69 34.74
CA ALA A 76 1.21 6.25 34.69
C ALA A 76 2.17 5.36 33.90
N TYR A 77 2.09 4.03 34.06
CA TYR A 77 2.81 3.09 33.20
C TYR A 77 2.41 3.24 31.73
N ALA A 78 1.11 3.27 31.41
CA ALA A 78 0.62 3.39 30.04
C ALA A 78 1.09 4.71 29.38
N ASN A 79 1.08 5.82 30.09
CA ASN A 79 1.52 7.11 29.54
C ASN A 79 3.05 7.23 29.47
N ARG A 80 3.79 6.60 30.40
CA ARG A 80 5.25 6.48 30.29
C ARG A 80 5.63 5.62 29.07
N ALA A 81 4.91 4.52 28.86
CA ALA A 81 5.05 3.69 27.66
C ALA A 81 4.77 4.47 26.37
N ALA A 82 3.68 5.26 26.33
CA ALA A 82 3.36 6.11 25.20
C ALA A 82 4.44 7.17 24.93
N THR A 83 5.03 7.70 26.01
CA THR A 83 6.16 8.63 25.90
C THR A 83 7.39 7.94 25.30
N ARG A 84 7.72 6.75 25.78
CA ARG A 84 8.81 5.92 25.24
C ARG A 84 8.57 5.52 23.79
N LEU A 85 7.34 5.18 23.42
CA LEU A 85 6.94 4.92 22.03
C LEU A 85 7.21 6.13 21.14
N ALA A 86 6.83 7.34 21.58
CA ALA A 86 7.12 8.58 20.87
C ALA A 86 8.63 8.87 20.72
N MET A 87 9.43 8.44 21.68
CA MET A 87 10.89 8.50 21.64
C MET A 87 11.53 7.33 20.90
N LYS A 88 10.74 6.39 20.38
CA LYS A 88 11.19 5.15 19.69
C LYS A 88 11.96 4.17 20.61
N GLU A 89 11.77 4.27 21.91
CA GLU A 89 12.30 3.35 22.91
C GLU A 89 11.39 2.12 23.06
N TYR A 90 11.18 1.39 21.95
CA TYR A 90 10.15 0.36 21.81
C TYR A 90 10.22 -0.76 22.86
N PRO A 91 11.39 -1.36 23.18
CA PRO A 91 11.45 -2.42 24.20
C PRO A 91 11.02 -1.93 25.58
N ALA A 92 11.43 -0.72 25.95
CA ALA A 92 11.04 -0.12 27.23
C ALA A 92 9.55 0.25 27.25
N ALA A 93 9.00 0.69 26.12
CA ALA A 93 7.56 0.93 25.98
C ALA A 93 6.76 -0.37 26.17
N VAL A 94 7.17 -1.49 25.56
CA VAL A 94 6.52 -2.81 25.73
C VAL A 94 6.51 -3.20 27.21
N THR A 95 7.65 -3.06 27.90
CA THR A 95 7.76 -3.38 29.34
C THR A 95 6.77 -2.59 30.19
N ASP A 96 6.63 -1.29 29.92
CA ASP A 96 5.69 -0.45 30.66
C ASP A 96 4.23 -0.77 30.33
N TYR A 97 3.91 -1.03 29.04
CA TYR A 97 2.59 -1.48 28.68
C TYR A 97 2.22 -2.83 29.33
N ASP A 98 3.19 -3.75 29.46
CA ASP A 98 2.98 -5.01 30.16
C ASP A 98 2.60 -4.78 31.63
N GLN A 99 3.26 -3.83 32.31
CA GLN A 99 2.89 -3.47 33.69
C GLN A 99 1.52 -2.80 33.75
N ALA A 100 1.21 -1.90 32.82
CA ALA A 100 -0.11 -1.27 32.74
C ALA A 100 -1.21 -2.32 32.57
N LEU A 101 -1.04 -3.27 31.66
CA LEU A 101 -2.01 -4.34 31.36
C LEU A 101 -2.12 -5.38 32.46
N LYS A 102 -1.05 -5.61 33.24
CA LYS A 102 -1.10 -6.45 34.43
C LYS A 102 -2.00 -5.82 35.52
N LEU A 103 -1.94 -4.49 35.64
CA LEU A 103 -2.74 -3.74 36.61
C LEU A 103 -4.17 -3.49 36.11
N GLU A 104 -4.35 -3.26 34.81
CA GLU A 104 -5.62 -2.98 34.17
C GLU A 104 -5.78 -3.77 32.86
N PRO A 105 -6.25 -5.04 32.94
CA PRO A 105 -6.39 -5.92 31.78
C PRO A 105 -7.43 -5.47 30.74
N SER A 106 -8.26 -4.47 31.04
CA SER A 106 -9.27 -3.91 30.13
C SER A 106 -8.79 -2.68 29.35
N ALA A 107 -7.56 -2.20 29.61
CA ALA A 107 -7.02 -0.98 28.99
C ALA A 107 -6.72 -1.17 27.50
N TYR A 108 -7.74 -1.00 26.65
CA TYR A 108 -7.59 -1.17 25.18
C TYR A 108 -6.49 -0.30 24.57
N ALA A 109 -6.29 0.93 25.09
CA ALA A 109 -5.26 1.82 24.60
C ALA A 109 -3.84 1.31 24.90
N ALA A 110 -3.67 0.59 26.02
CA ALA A 110 -2.38 -0.03 26.35
C ALA A 110 -2.07 -1.23 25.44
N TYR A 111 -3.06 -2.07 25.12
CA TYR A 111 -2.90 -3.10 24.10
C TYR A 111 -2.52 -2.49 22.75
N PHE A 112 -3.25 -1.47 22.31
CA PHE A 112 -2.98 -0.80 21.05
C PHE A 112 -1.56 -0.23 20.99
N GLY A 113 -1.13 0.51 22.03
CA GLY A 113 0.22 1.08 22.10
C GLY A 113 1.32 0.01 22.17
N ARG A 114 1.08 -1.12 22.88
CA ARG A 114 2.01 -2.25 22.88
C ARG A 114 2.11 -2.88 21.51
N GLY A 115 0.98 -3.06 20.82
CA GLY A 115 0.92 -3.53 19.43
C GLY A 115 1.77 -2.64 18.50
N GLN A 116 1.64 -1.32 18.59
CA GLN A 116 2.47 -0.39 17.81
C GLN A 116 3.97 -0.52 18.12
N ALA A 117 4.35 -0.69 19.39
CA ALA A 117 5.74 -0.89 19.76
C ALA A 117 6.31 -2.22 19.21
N ARG A 118 5.49 -3.29 19.23
CA ARG A 118 5.84 -4.59 18.68
C ARG A 118 5.95 -4.57 17.15
N GLU A 119 5.01 -3.94 16.49
CA GLU A 119 5.04 -3.73 15.03
C GLU A 119 6.31 -2.99 14.61
N ALA A 120 6.66 -1.91 15.30
CA ALA A 120 7.88 -1.15 15.03
C ALA A 120 9.19 -1.94 15.22
N THR A 121 9.13 -3.06 15.92
CA THR A 121 10.27 -3.99 16.12
C THR A 121 10.15 -5.28 15.29
N GLY A 122 9.16 -5.35 14.39
CA GLY A 122 8.95 -6.50 13.50
C GLY A 122 8.26 -7.70 14.16
N GLN A 123 7.71 -7.55 15.37
CA GLN A 123 6.95 -8.57 16.09
C GLN A 123 5.49 -8.54 15.63
N ASN A 124 5.26 -8.79 14.33
CA ASN A 124 3.97 -8.57 13.67
C ASN A 124 2.85 -9.47 14.20
N ALA A 125 3.14 -10.73 14.53
CA ALA A 125 2.16 -11.66 15.07
C ALA A 125 1.66 -11.24 16.46
N GLU A 126 2.58 -10.81 17.31
CA GLU A 126 2.26 -10.30 18.64
C GLU A 126 1.54 -8.94 18.58
N ALA A 127 1.89 -8.09 17.60
CA ALA A 127 1.21 -6.82 17.35
C ALA A 127 -0.25 -7.07 16.91
N GLU A 128 -0.48 -8.02 15.99
CA GLU A 128 -1.83 -8.40 15.55
C GLU A 128 -2.66 -8.92 16.71
N ALA A 129 -2.08 -9.76 17.58
CA ALA A 129 -2.75 -10.25 18.77
C ALA A 129 -3.13 -9.10 19.74
N ASP A 130 -2.25 -8.12 19.91
CA ASP A 130 -2.51 -6.94 20.74
C ASP A 130 -3.60 -6.04 20.15
N TYR A 131 -3.61 -5.80 18.85
CA TYR A 131 -4.73 -5.09 18.20
C TYR A 131 -6.04 -5.84 18.36
N GLY A 132 -6.01 -7.18 18.26
CA GLY A 132 -7.16 -8.03 18.54
C GLY A 132 -7.67 -7.91 19.98
N ALA A 133 -6.76 -7.85 20.96
CA ALA A 133 -7.08 -7.65 22.37
C ALA A 133 -7.68 -6.24 22.61
N ALA A 134 -7.11 -5.22 21.98
CA ALA A 134 -7.67 -3.86 22.02
C ALA A 134 -9.10 -3.82 21.50
N LEU A 135 -9.39 -4.51 20.39
CA LEU A 135 -10.73 -4.59 19.79
C LEU A 135 -11.72 -5.41 20.63
N LYS A 136 -11.24 -6.44 21.33
CA LYS A 136 -12.06 -7.19 22.28
C LYS A 136 -12.49 -6.32 23.46
N ALA A 137 -11.59 -5.45 23.95
CA ALA A 137 -11.87 -4.52 25.02
C ALA A 137 -12.70 -3.29 24.56
N ASN A 138 -12.43 -2.80 23.35
CA ASN A 138 -13.18 -1.69 22.73
C ASN A 138 -13.42 -1.94 21.23
N PRO A 139 -14.57 -2.52 20.86
CA PRO A 139 -14.89 -2.82 19.44
C PRO A 139 -15.08 -1.59 18.54
N THR A 140 -15.20 -0.39 19.12
CA THR A 140 -15.39 0.86 18.37
C THR A 140 -14.10 1.65 18.18
N TYR A 141 -12.95 1.08 18.56
CA TYR A 141 -11.67 1.75 18.42
C TYR A 141 -11.09 1.57 17.00
N ALA A 142 -11.47 2.50 16.11
CA ALA A 142 -11.10 2.47 14.69
C ALA A 142 -9.60 2.29 14.41
N PRO A 143 -8.65 2.91 15.15
CA PRO A 143 -7.23 2.71 14.90
C PRO A 143 -6.75 1.26 15.04
N ALA A 144 -7.31 0.48 15.97
CA ALA A 144 -6.92 -0.91 16.15
C ALA A 144 -7.42 -1.80 15.00
N TRP A 145 -8.65 -1.54 14.51
CA TRP A 145 -9.15 -2.17 13.29
C TRP A 145 -8.22 -1.87 12.11
N TYR A 146 -7.89 -0.59 11.92
CA TYR A 146 -7.07 -0.16 10.80
C TYR A 146 -5.66 -0.77 10.82
N ASN A 147 -4.94 -0.68 11.95
CA ASN A 147 -3.57 -1.19 12.03
C ASN A 147 -3.52 -2.72 11.89
N ARG A 148 -4.48 -3.45 12.45
CA ARG A 148 -4.57 -4.90 12.23
C ARG A 148 -4.83 -5.22 10.76
N GLY A 149 -5.71 -4.48 10.11
CA GLY A 149 -5.98 -4.60 8.67
C GLY A 149 -4.76 -4.32 7.82
N VAL A 150 -3.92 -3.35 8.18
CA VAL A 150 -2.64 -3.06 7.48
C VAL A 150 -1.69 -4.26 7.59
N LEU A 151 -1.47 -4.80 8.79
CA LEU A 151 -0.61 -5.98 8.96
C LEU A 151 -1.10 -7.18 8.13
N ARG A 152 -2.40 -7.47 8.15
CA ARG A 152 -3.00 -8.54 7.36
C ARG A 152 -2.85 -8.32 5.85
N PHE A 153 -3.01 -7.08 5.41
CA PHE A 153 -2.81 -6.74 4.00
C PHE A 153 -1.36 -6.97 3.56
N GLU A 154 -0.38 -6.59 4.37
CA GLU A 154 1.04 -6.80 4.12
C GLU A 154 1.40 -8.29 4.07
N HIS A 155 0.75 -9.12 4.88
CA HIS A 155 0.88 -10.56 4.85
C HIS A 155 0.12 -11.23 3.69
N GLY A 156 -0.62 -10.46 2.88
CA GLY A 156 -1.38 -10.99 1.74
C GLY A 156 -2.76 -11.54 2.12
N GLU A 157 -3.20 -11.37 3.33
CA GLU A 157 -4.50 -11.81 3.88
C GLU A 157 -5.59 -10.79 3.50
N TYR A 158 -5.79 -10.57 2.20
CA TYR A 158 -6.60 -9.46 1.69
C TYR A 158 -8.07 -9.50 2.13
N GLN A 159 -8.65 -10.70 2.30
CA GLN A 159 -10.02 -10.83 2.77
C GLN A 159 -10.15 -10.40 4.23
N ALA A 160 -9.26 -10.87 5.11
CA ALA A 160 -9.23 -10.47 6.51
C ALA A 160 -8.92 -8.97 6.68
N ALA A 161 -8.01 -8.43 5.87
CA ALA A 161 -7.73 -7.00 5.82
C ALA A 161 -8.96 -6.18 5.42
N HIS A 162 -9.72 -6.61 4.40
CA HIS A 162 -10.97 -5.97 3.99
C HIS A 162 -12.00 -5.94 5.13
N GLU A 163 -12.12 -7.01 5.90
CA GLU A 163 -13.02 -7.08 7.07
C GLU A 163 -12.59 -6.11 8.14
N ASP A 164 -11.30 -6.04 8.44
CA ASP A 164 -10.74 -5.10 9.41
C ASP A 164 -10.90 -3.64 8.97
N PHE A 165 -10.61 -3.30 7.73
CA PHE A 165 -10.88 -1.96 7.21
C PHE A 165 -12.38 -1.64 7.21
N SER A 166 -13.26 -2.63 7.04
CA SER A 166 -14.70 -2.45 7.20
C SER A 166 -15.09 -2.16 8.64
N GLY A 167 -14.43 -2.81 9.61
CA GLY A 167 -14.54 -2.46 11.02
C GLY A 167 -14.11 -1.03 11.31
N ALA A 168 -12.96 -0.61 10.74
CA ALA A 168 -12.45 0.74 10.90
C ALA A 168 -13.41 1.82 10.37
N VAL A 169 -13.95 1.67 9.15
CA VAL A 169 -14.89 2.65 8.57
C VAL A 169 -16.26 2.63 9.24
N LYS A 170 -16.66 1.50 9.86
CA LYS A 170 -17.86 1.42 10.68
C LYS A 170 -17.70 2.15 12.01
N ALA A 171 -16.52 2.05 12.61
CA ALA A 171 -16.16 2.71 13.86
C ALA A 171 -15.93 4.22 13.67
N ASP A 172 -15.30 4.60 12.54
CA ASP A 172 -15.09 6.00 12.14
C ASP A 172 -15.37 6.18 10.65
N SER A 173 -16.53 6.74 10.30
CA SER A 173 -16.98 7.01 8.94
C SER A 173 -16.23 8.16 8.25
N THR A 174 -15.32 8.82 8.96
CA THR A 174 -14.46 9.89 8.43
C THR A 174 -13.02 9.45 8.20
N TYR A 175 -12.69 8.18 8.42
CA TYR A 175 -11.34 7.65 8.31
C TYR A 175 -10.96 7.40 6.84
N ALA A 176 -10.46 8.42 6.16
CA ALA A 176 -10.15 8.40 4.73
C ALA A 176 -9.20 7.25 4.33
N TYR A 177 -8.14 7.00 5.11
CA TYR A 177 -7.18 5.93 4.83
C TYR A 177 -7.82 4.53 4.92
N ALA A 178 -8.75 4.31 5.85
CA ALA A 178 -9.43 3.03 5.94
C ALA A 178 -10.31 2.74 4.72
N TYR A 179 -10.97 3.74 4.14
CA TYR A 179 -11.66 3.61 2.86
C TYR A 179 -10.69 3.30 1.72
N HIS A 180 -9.58 4.04 1.64
CA HIS A 180 -8.56 3.80 0.62
C HIS A 180 -8.02 2.37 0.68
N ASP A 181 -7.66 1.89 1.87
CA ASP A 181 -7.02 0.58 2.02
C ASP A 181 -8.02 -0.57 1.91
N ARG A 182 -9.30 -0.36 2.28
CA ARG A 182 -10.38 -1.30 1.97
C ARG A 182 -10.58 -1.45 0.45
N ALA A 183 -10.55 -0.35 -0.30
CA ALA A 183 -10.57 -0.37 -1.75
C ALA A 183 -9.36 -1.10 -2.33
N SER A 184 -8.18 -0.89 -1.75
CA SER A 184 -6.96 -1.58 -2.13
C SER A 184 -7.04 -3.09 -1.89
N ALA A 185 -7.65 -3.52 -0.77
CA ALA A 185 -7.93 -4.92 -0.49
C ALA A 185 -8.89 -5.51 -1.53
N ASN A 186 -9.97 -4.80 -1.88
CA ASN A 186 -10.88 -5.20 -2.96
C ASN A 186 -10.15 -5.35 -4.30
N GLN A 187 -9.24 -4.44 -4.65
CA GLN A 187 -8.43 -4.58 -5.87
C GLN A 187 -7.56 -5.84 -5.86
N LYS A 188 -6.94 -6.17 -4.71
CA LYS A 188 -6.12 -7.39 -4.58
C LYS A 188 -6.96 -8.66 -4.71
N LEU A 189 -8.21 -8.62 -4.29
CA LEU A 189 -9.19 -9.69 -4.45
C LEU A 189 -9.80 -9.77 -5.87
N GLY A 190 -9.46 -8.81 -6.76
CA GLY A 190 -10.03 -8.73 -8.11
C GLY A 190 -11.38 -8.01 -8.20
N ASN A 191 -11.89 -7.49 -7.09
CA ASN A 191 -13.19 -6.82 -6.97
C ASN A 191 -13.08 -5.33 -7.38
N TYR A 192 -12.63 -5.06 -8.61
CA TYR A 192 -12.31 -3.71 -9.07
C TYR A 192 -13.50 -2.74 -9.02
N ALA A 193 -14.67 -3.18 -9.42
CA ALA A 193 -15.87 -2.35 -9.40
C ALA A 193 -16.29 -1.96 -7.97
N ALA A 194 -16.09 -2.86 -6.99
CA ALA A 194 -16.38 -2.60 -5.58
C ALA A 194 -15.36 -1.65 -4.94
N ALA A 195 -14.14 -1.54 -5.48
CA ALA A 195 -13.11 -0.64 -4.97
C ALA A 195 -13.41 0.84 -5.28
N VAL A 196 -14.05 1.15 -6.41
CA VAL A 196 -14.24 2.53 -6.89
C VAL A 196 -15.04 3.42 -5.92
N PRO A 197 -16.16 2.98 -5.32
CA PRO A 197 -16.90 3.79 -4.34
C PRO A 197 -16.08 4.16 -3.12
N ASP A 198 -15.26 3.24 -2.62
CA ASP A 198 -14.42 3.46 -1.44
C ASP A 198 -13.29 4.46 -1.72
N TYR A 199 -12.58 4.34 -2.84
CA TYR A 199 -11.61 5.37 -3.26
C TYR A 199 -12.30 6.74 -3.43
N SER A 200 -13.52 6.75 -3.99
CA SER A 200 -14.29 7.99 -4.14
C SER A 200 -14.66 8.59 -2.79
N ARG A 201 -14.95 7.75 -1.78
CA ARG A 201 -15.21 8.23 -0.42
C ARG A 201 -13.94 8.77 0.23
N ALA A 202 -12.80 8.07 0.08
CA ALA A 202 -11.51 8.52 0.57
C ALA A 202 -11.15 9.90 0.01
N LEU A 203 -11.31 10.10 -1.30
CA LEU A 203 -11.05 11.38 -1.97
C LEU A 203 -12.02 12.51 -1.56
N ARG A 204 -13.28 12.20 -1.25
CA ARG A 204 -14.20 13.21 -0.70
C ARG A 204 -13.80 13.65 0.70
N LEU A 205 -13.28 12.73 1.52
CA LEU A 205 -12.80 13.02 2.87
C LEU A 205 -11.45 13.73 2.85
N GLN A 206 -10.57 13.33 1.94
CA GLN A 206 -9.23 13.90 1.79
C GLN A 206 -8.88 14.07 0.30
N PRO A 207 -9.24 15.22 -0.31
CA PRO A 207 -9.03 15.49 -1.74
C PRO A 207 -7.55 15.44 -2.20
N THR A 208 -6.62 15.63 -1.27
CA THR A 208 -5.17 15.62 -1.53
C THR A 208 -4.55 14.22 -1.49
N LEU A 209 -5.35 13.16 -1.29
CA LEU A 209 -4.86 11.79 -1.21
C LEU A 209 -4.57 11.24 -2.63
N LEU A 210 -3.46 11.70 -3.22
CA LEU A 210 -3.07 11.35 -4.59
C LEU A 210 -2.97 9.82 -4.85
N PRO A 211 -2.50 8.97 -3.92
CA PRO A 211 -2.56 7.53 -4.12
C PRO A 211 -3.97 6.99 -4.37
N ALA A 212 -4.99 7.55 -3.70
CA ALA A 212 -6.37 7.13 -3.94
C ALA A 212 -6.85 7.47 -5.34
N LEU A 213 -6.44 8.62 -5.88
CA LEU A 213 -6.76 9.04 -7.24
C LEU A 213 -6.14 8.08 -8.28
N LEU A 214 -4.84 7.77 -8.11
CA LEU A 214 -4.13 6.85 -9.00
C LEU A 214 -4.70 5.43 -8.94
N ASN A 215 -5.00 4.95 -7.73
CA ASN A 215 -5.54 3.61 -7.52
C ASN A 215 -6.99 3.50 -8.00
N ARG A 216 -7.81 4.55 -7.84
CA ARG A 216 -9.18 4.60 -8.40
C ARG A 216 -9.14 4.50 -9.91
N ALA A 217 -8.30 5.29 -10.57
CA ALA A 217 -8.11 5.21 -12.02
C ALA A 217 -7.74 3.80 -12.49
N ALA A 218 -6.83 3.13 -11.77
CA ALA A 218 -6.46 1.75 -12.08
C ALA A 218 -7.63 0.77 -11.88
N ALA A 219 -8.43 0.94 -10.82
CA ALA A 219 -9.63 0.14 -10.56
C ALA A 219 -10.70 0.38 -11.63
N GLU A 220 -10.97 1.63 -11.98
CA GLU A 220 -11.91 2.02 -13.03
C GLU A 220 -11.53 1.43 -14.40
N ARG A 221 -10.23 1.49 -14.76
CA ARG A 221 -9.74 0.84 -15.97
C ARG A 221 -10.02 -0.67 -15.98
N ARG A 222 -9.72 -1.35 -14.86
CA ARG A 222 -9.95 -2.79 -14.73
C ARG A 222 -11.43 -3.15 -14.67
N ALA A 223 -12.28 -2.24 -14.21
CA ALA A 223 -13.74 -2.37 -14.23
C ALA A 223 -14.37 -1.98 -15.58
N GLY A 224 -13.57 -1.59 -16.60
CA GLY A 224 -14.05 -1.17 -17.91
C GLY A 224 -14.58 0.27 -17.97
N GLN A 225 -14.44 1.05 -16.93
CA GLN A 225 -14.91 2.44 -16.83
C GLN A 225 -13.85 3.41 -17.40
N LEU A 226 -13.45 3.19 -18.66
CA LEU A 226 -12.29 3.86 -19.27
C LEU A 226 -12.37 5.41 -19.25
N PRO A 227 -13.54 6.06 -19.55
CA PRO A 227 -13.61 7.52 -19.50
C PRO A 227 -13.37 8.09 -18.08
N ALA A 228 -13.77 7.39 -17.02
CA ALA A 228 -13.53 7.79 -15.65
C ALA A 228 -12.04 7.64 -15.30
N ALA A 229 -11.47 6.49 -15.62
CA ALA A 229 -10.05 6.21 -15.42
C ALA A 229 -9.14 7.27 -16.07
N LEU A 230 -9.44 7.66 -17.31
CA LEU A 230 -8.69 8.69 -18.02
C LEU A 230 -8.76 10.05 -17.32
N ARG A 231 -9.94 10.47 -16.85
CA ARG A 231 -10.08 11.72 -16.08
C ARG A 231 -9.26 11.70 -14.81
N ASP A 232 -9.25 10.59 -14.09
CA ASP A 232 -8.49 10.47 -12.84
C ASP A 232 -6.98 10.44 -13.08
N TYR A 233 -6.50 9.75 -14.12
CA TYR A 233 -5.09 9.82 -14.52
C TYR A 233 -4.69 11.23 -14.94
N ASP A 234 -5.55 11.94 -15.70
CA ASP A 234 -5.29 13.33 -16.09
C ASP A 234 -5.18 14.24 -14.85
N ALA A 235 -6.10 14.10 -13.90
CA ALA A 235 -6.09 14.86 -12.65
C ALA A 235 -4.85 14.55 -11.79
N TYR A 236 -4.41 13.29 -11.76
CA TYR A 236 -3.18 12.91 -11.07
C TYR A 236 -1.95 13.51 -11.75
N LEU A 237 -1.82 13.36 -13.07
CA LEU A 237 -0.68 13.81 -13.84
C LEU A 237 -0.58 15.35 -13.96
N ALA A 238 -1.70 16.07 -13.78
CA ALA A 238 -1.69 17.52 -13.62
C ALA A 238 -0.95 17.98 -12.34
N GLN A 239 -0.89 17.13 -11.30
CA GLN A 239 -0.24 17.42 -10.03
C GLN A 239 1.14 16.75 -9.90
N LYS A 240 1.37 15.63 -10.61
CA LYS A 240 2.59 14.81 -10.56
C LYS A 240 3.03 14.45 -11.98
N THR A 241 3.84 15.33 -12.57
CA THR A 241 4.31 15.23 -13.97
C THR A 241 5.54 14.34 -14.15
N ASP A 242 6.09 13.81 -13.07
CA ASP A 242 7.34 13.05 -13.01
C ASP A 242 7.15 11.56 -12.68
N ASN A 243 5.94 11.04 -12.84
CA ASN A 243 5.62 9.64 -12.51
C ASN A 243 5.49 8.78 -13.78
N ALA A 244 6.56 8.04 -14.12
CA ALA A 244 6.59 7.14 -15.27
C ALA A 244 5.49 6.07 -15.23
N LEU A 245 5.20 5.52 -14.05
CA LEU A 245 4.15 4.52 -13.87
C LEU A 245 2.76 5.08 -14.18
N ALA A 246 2.47 6.31 -13.76
CA ALA A 246 1.18 6.95 -14.01
C ALA A 246 0.96 7.20 -15.51
N TYR A 247 1.99 7.67 -16.23
CA TYR A 247 1.94 7.78 -17.69
C TYR A 247 1.72 6.42 -18.36
N SER A 248 2.47 5.39 -17.93
CA SER A 248 2.29 4.04 -18.47
C SER A 248 0.87 3.50 -18.21
N ASN A 249 0.31 3.75 -17.05
CA ASN A 249 -1.04 3.33 -16.69
C ASN A 249 -2.10 4.08 -17.51
N ARG A 250 -1.95 5.41 -17.73
CA ARG A 250 -2.83 6.17 -18.62
C ARG A 250 -2.69 5.71 -20.07
N GLY A 251 -1.46 5.42 -20.52
CA GLY A 251 -1.21 4.83 -21.84
C GLY A 251 -1.95 3.50 -22.02
N ASN A 252 -1.94 2.64 -21.00
CA ASN A 252 -2.72 1.41 -21.02
C ASN A 252 -4.24 1.68 -21.07
N ALA A 253 -4.74 2.67 -20.34
CA ALA A 253 -6.16 3.05 -20.40
C ALA A 253 -6.55 3.60 -21.77
N ARG A 254 -5.70 4.41 -22.42
CA ARG A 254 -5.86 4.90 -23.79
C ARG A 254 -5.82 3.76 -24.80
N PHE A 255 -4.90 2.82 -24.63
CA PHE A 255 -4.83 1.62 -25.48
C PHE A 255 -6.12 0.80 -25.40
N ASP A 256 -6.61 0.53 -24.19
CA ASP A 256 -7.87 -0.19 -23.97
C ASP A 256 -9.07 0.59 -24.58
N ASN A 257 -9.00 1.93 -24.59
CA ASN A 257 -9.97 2.83 -25.22
C ASN A 257 -9.73 3.02 -26.73
N LYS A 258 -8.80 2.28 -27.34
CA LYS A 258 -8.41 2.35 -28.76
C LYS A 258 -7.79 3.69 -29.20
N ASP A 259 -7.42 4.57 -28.27
CA ASP A 259 -6.60 5.76 -28.54
C ASP A 259 -5.12 5.35 -28.59
N TYR A 260 -4.72 4.67 -29.65
CA TYR A 260 -3.37 4.14 -29.79
C TYR A 260 -2.33 5.25 -29.94
N ALA A 261 -2.68 6.36 -30.59
CA ALA A 261 -1.76 7.50 -30.74
C ALA A 261 -1.48 8.18 -29.38
N GLY A 262 -2.53 8.40 -28.59
CA GLY A 262 -2.38 8.89 -27.22
C GLY A 262 -1.63 7.91 -26.33
N ALA A 263 -1.81 6.59 -26.52
CA ALA A 263 -1.07 5.58 -25.79
C ALA A 263 0.44 5.62 -26.09
N VAL A 264 0.82 5.75 -27.38
CA VAL A 264 2.22 5.91 -27.81
C VAL A 264 2.86 7.15 -27.16
N ALA A 265 2.14 8.26 -27.13
CA ALA A 265 2.63 9.49 -26.49
C ALA A 265 2.88 9.31 -24.97
N ASP A 266 1.95 8.66 -24.28
CA ASP A 266 2.07 8.40 -22.83
C ASP A 266 3.20 7.41 -22.50
N PHE A 267 3.33 6.32 -23.25
CA PHE A 267 4.45 5.39 -23.09
C PHE A 267 5.79 6.08 -23.43
N GLY A 268 5.81 6.94 -24.46
CA GLY A 268 6.97 7.77 -24.77
C GLY A 268 7.38 8.67 -23.61
N ARG A 269 6.40 9.26 -22.91
CA ARG A 269 6.66 10.07 -21.72
C ARG A 269 7.15 9.22 -20.55
N ALA A 270 6.59 8.02 -20.35
CA ALA A 270 7.06 7.08 -19.33
C ALA A 270 8.52 6.67 -19.57
N ILE A 271 8.89 6.38 -20.81
CA ILE A 271 10.27 6.04 -21.23
C ILE A 271 11.22 7.23 -21.03
N ALA A 272 10.77 8.45 -21.33
CA ALA A 272 11.60 9.65 -21.10
C ALA A 272 11.88 9.90 -19.61
N LEU A 273 11.00 9.46 -18.72
CA LEU A 273 11.19 9.54 -17.27
C LEU A 273 11.99 8.36 -16.71
N ASP A 274 11.83 7.18 -17.30
CA ASP A 274 12.54 5.96 -16.92
C ASP A 274 12.84 5.13 -18.18
N ALA A 275 14.02 5.31 -18.76
CA ALA A 275 14.44 4.58 -19.96
C ALA A 275 14.67 3.08 -19.71
N THR A 276 14.76 2.64 -18.45
CA THR A 276 14.93 1.23 -18.06
C THR A 276 13.60 0.50 -17.88
N TYR A 277 12.49 1.19 -18.03
CA TYR A 277 11.14 0.64 -17.83
C TYR A 277 10.71 -0.22 -19.03
N ALA A 278 11.17 -1.46 -19.09
CA ALA A 278 10.94 -2.40 -20.20
C ALA A 278 9.45 -2.55 -20.59
N TYR A 279 8.52 -2.45 -19.61
CA TYR A 279 7.09 -2.52 -19.88
C TYR A 279 6.58 -1.35 -20.73
N ALA A 280 7.10 -0.15 -20.54
CA ALA A 280 6.68 1.01 -21.34
C ALA A 280 7.14 0.84 -22.80
N TRP A 281 8.35 0.34 -23.03
CA TRP A 281 8.85 0.01 -24.36
C TRP A 281 7.97 -1.02 -25.05
N ASN A 282 7.70 -2.15 -24.39
CA ASN A 282 6.84 -3.20 -24.94
C ASN A 282 5.40 -2.72 -25.24
N ASN A 283 4.83 -1.93 -24.33
CA ASN A 283 3.47 -1.45 -24.49
C ASN A 283 3.38 -0.38 -25.60
N ARG A 284 4.43 0.43 -25.79
CA ARG A 284 4.54 1.33 -26.93
C ARG A 284 4.62 0.54 -28.24
N ALA A 285 5.45 -0.49 -28.29
CA ALA A 285 5.49 -1.40 -29.45
C ALA A 285 4.12 -2.00 -29.79
N ALA A 286 3.37 -2.44 -28.77
CA ALA A 286 2.04 -2.97 -28.97
C ALA A 286 1.05 -1.91 -29.54
N ALA A 287 1.16 -0.65 -29.09
CA ALA A 287 0.36 0.45 -29.62
C ALA A 287 0.78 0.83 -31.06
N GLU A 288 2.07 0.81 -31.35
CA GLU A 288 2.64 1.05 -32.70
C GLU A 288 2.23 -0.04 -33.68
N LEU A 289 2.15 -1.31 -33.25
CA LEU A 289 1.56 -2.39 -34.06
C LEU A 289 0.12 -2.09 -34.47
N LYS A 290 -0.69 -1.53 -33.55
CA LYS A 290 -2.06 -1.13 -33.84
C LYS A 290 -2.17 0.05 -34.81
N LEU A 291 -1.12 0.86 -34.87
CA LEU A 291 -0.99 1.98 -35.81
C LEU A 291 -0.25 1.59 -37.12
N GLU A 292 0.05 0.31 -37.31
CA GLU A 292 0.82 -0.22 -38.46
C GLU A 292 2.23 0.37 -38.59
N GLN A 293 2.79 0.91 -37.49
CA GLN A 293 4.14 1.48 -37.43
C GLN A 293 5.18 0.38 -37.14
N TYR A 294 5.24 -0.63 -37.98
CA TYR A 294 5.95 -1.89 -37.73
C TYR A 294 7.44 -1.72 -37.46
N ALA A 295 8.13 -0.81 -38.15
CA ALA A 295 9.55 -0.56 -37.93
C ALA A 295 9.83 0.00 -36.53
N LYS A 296 8.97 0.89 -36.03
CA LYS A 296 9.07 1.43 -34.66
C LYS A 296 8.75 0.34 -33.64
N ALA A 297 7.68 -0.40 -33.83
CA ALA A 297 7.31 -1.51 -32.95
C ALA A 297 8.43 -2.55 -32.83
N ASN A 298 9.12 -2.88 -33.93
CA ASN A 298 10.29 -3.76 -33.92
C ASN A 298 11.46 -3.18 -33.08
N ALA A 299 11.74 -1.90 -33.22
CA ALA A 299 12.78 -1.22 -32.45
C ALA A 299 12.47 -1.21 -30.95
N ASP A 300 11.24 -0.81 -30.60
CA ASP A 300 10.79 -0.73 -29.21
C ASP A 300 10.73 -2.10 -28.51
N ALA A 301 10.21 -3.12 -29.20
CA ALA A 301 10.20 -4.48 -28.68
C ALA A 301 11.65 -5.03 -28.52
N THR A 302 12.56 -4.65 -29.40
CA THR A 302 13.98 -5.01 -29.28
C THR A 302 14.60 -4.37 -28.03
N GLU A 303 14.29 -3.12 -27.74
CA GLU A 303 14.77 -2.45 -26.54
C GLU A 303 14.16 -3.06 -25.27
N ALA A 304 12.86 -3.39 -25.29
CA ALA A 304 12.21 -4.11 -24.19
C ALA A 304 12.89 -5.46 -23.89
N ILE A 305 13.28 -6.20 -24.93
CA ILE A 305 14.01 -7.48 -24.82
C ILE A 305 15.43 -7.24 -24.27
N ARG A 306 16.13 -6.20 -24.74
CA ARG A 306 17.45 -5.84 -24.22
C ARG A 306 17.41 -5.57 -22.71
N LEU A 307 16.39 -4.86 -22.25
CA LEU A 307 16.18 -4.53 -20.83
C LEU A 307 15.72 -5.75 -20.01
N ASN A 308 14.91 -6.61 -20.60
CA ASN A 308 14.44 -7.84 -19.98
C ASN A 308 14.41 -9.01 -20.96
N PRO A 309 15.50 -9.81 -21.06
CA PRO A 309 15.60 -10.95 -21.98
C PRO A 309 14.60 -12.10 -21.73
N LYS A 310 13.85 -12.05 -20.62
CA LYS A 310 12.79 -13.04 -20.30
C LYS A 310 11.38 -12.48 -20.54
N TYR A 311 11.25 -11.33 -21.20
CA TYR A 311 9.94 -10.71 -21.44
C TYR A 311 9.25 -11.32 -22.66
N ALA A 312 8.49 -12.38 -22.46
CA ALA A 312 7.86 -13.18 -23.50
C ALA A 312 6.96 -12.37 -24.44
N GLU A 313 6.19 -11.42 -23.92
CA GLU A 313 5.31 -10.55 -24.71
C GLU A 313 6.09 -9.62 -25.65
N ALA A 314 7.30 -9.23 -25.28
CA ALA A 314 8.13 -8.40 -26.16
C ALA A 314 8.63 -9.17 -27.39
N TYR A 315 8.99 -10.45 -27.22
CA TYR A 315 9.28 -11.34 -28.36
C TYR A 315 8.06 -11.53 -29.23
N LEU A 316 6.86 -11.70 -28.63
CA LEU A 316 5.63 -11.83 -29.40
C LEU A 316 5.38 -10.58 -30.26
N ASN A 317 5.47 -9.40 -29.69
CA ASN A 317 5.26 -8.13 -30.37
C ASN A 317 6.32 -7.90 -31.46
N ARG A 318 7.60 -8.25 -31.18
CA ARG A 318 8.67 -8.15 -32.18
C ARG A 318 8.46 -9.11 -33.34
N GLY A 319 8.03 -10.33 -33.06
CA GLY A 319 7.68 -11.31 -34.09
C GLY A 319 6.57 -10.81 -35.02
N HIS A 320 5.49 -10.22 -34.46
CA HIS A 320 4.45 -9.59 -35.27
C HIS A 320 4.97 -8.42 -36.13
N ALA A 321 5.81 -7.56 -35.55
CA ALA A 321 6.40 -6.47 -36.30
C ALA A 321 7.26 -6.98 -37.48
N ARG A 322 8.08 -8.01 -37.25
CA ARG A 322 8.96 -8.64 -38.24
C ARG A 322 8.20 -9.35 -39.35
N GLU A 323 7.12 -10.05 -39.00
CA GLU A 323 6.22 -10.64 -39.98
C GLU A 323 5.67 -9.59 -40.98
N MET A 324 5.18 -8.48 -40.43
CA MET A 324 4.66 -7.38 -41.26
C MET A 324 5.75 -6.67 -42.07
N LEU A 325 7.02 -6.76 -41.64
CA LEU A 325 8.20 -6.28 -42.36
C LEU A 325 8.78 -7.31 -43.33
N ARG A 326 8.12 -8.45 -43.52
CA ARG A 326 8.56 -9.56 -44.41
C ARG A 326 9.83 -10.25 -43.94
N GLN A 327 10.11 -10.23 -42.64
CA GLN A 327 11.23 -10.92 -41.99
C GLN A 327 10.72 -12.22 -41.34
N ALA A 328 10.30 -13.18 -42.17
CA ALA A 328 9.57 -14.35 -41.73
C ALA A 328 10.37 -15.27 -40.80
N ASP A 329 11.66 -15.50 -41.11
CA ASP A 329 12.50 -16.40 -40.30
C ASP A 329 12.74 -15.83 -38.89
N GLU A 330 13.03 -14.53 -38.82
CA GLU A 330 13.23 -13.84 -37.52
C GLU A 330 11.95 -13.75 -36.74
N ALA A 331 10.79 -13.61 -37.38
CA ALA A 331 9.49 -13.67 -36.72
C ALA A 331 9.24 -15.05 -36.10
N CYS A 332 9.53 -16.12 -36.85
CA CYS A 332 9.46 -17.49 -36.37
C CYS A 332 10.34 -17.73 -35.12
N GLN A 333 11.58 -17.23 -35.13
CA GLN A 333 12.47 -17.32 -33.98
C GLN A 333 11.91 -16.62 -32.76
N ASP A 334 11.38 -15.41 -32.92
CA ASP A 334 10.79 -14.64 -31.84
C ASP A 334 9.56 -15.33 -31.23
N TRP A 335 8.67 -15.85 -32.05
CA TRP A 335 7.47 -16.56 -31.53
C TRP A 335 7.83 -17.85 -30.80
N ARG A 336 8.82 -18.63 -31.29
CA ARG A 336 9.33 -19.80 -30.59
C ARG A 336 9.97 -19.40 -29.26
N ARG A 337 10.71 -18.28 -29.26
CA ARG A 337 11.30 -17.76 -28.02
C ARG A 337 10.22 -17.32 -27.01
N ALA A 338 9.18 -16.63 -27.47
CA ALA A 338 8.03 -16.31 -26.61
C ALA A 338 7.38 -17.56 -26.00
N ALA A 339 7.23 -18.61 -26.81
CA ALA A 339 6.67 -19.90 -26.37
C ALA A 339 7.59 -20.60 -25.35
N SER A 340 8.91 -20.62 -25.56
CA SER A 340 9.87 -21.21 -24.61
C SER A 340 9.91 -20.47 -23.27
N LEU A 341 9.50 -19.21 -23.25
CA LEU A 341 9.33 -18.38 -22.06
C LEU A 341 7.93 -18.52 -21.40
N GLY A 342 7.13 -19.49 -21.86
CA GLY A 342 5.83 -19.83 -21.29
C GLY A 342 4.61 -19.15 -21.92
N LEU A 343 4.80 -18.33 -22.98
CA LEU A 343 3.71 -17.66 -23.67
C LEU A 343 3.18 -18.54 -24.82
N LEU A 344 2.22 -19.44 -24.55
CA LEU A 344 1.66 -20.41 -25.50
C LEU A 344 1.16 -19.80 -26.83
N ALA A 345 0.80 -18.52 -26.84
CA ALA A 345 0.44 -17.79 -28.06
C ALA A 345 1.57 -17.85 -29.12
N GLY A 346 2.85 -17.86 -28.71
CA GLY A 346 3.99 -17.97 -29.61
C GLY A 346 3.93 -19.22 -30.49
N ASN A 347 3.58 -20.40 -29.92
CA ASN A 347 3.42 -21.63 -30.69
C ASN A 347 2.30 -21.52 -31.74
N ARG A 348 1.19 -20.88 -31.40
CA ARG A 348 0.06 -20.69 -32.33
C ARG A 348 0.44 -19.83 -33.52
N TYR A 349 1.18 -18.72 -33.29
CA TYR A 349 1.63 -17.84 -34.36
C TYR A 349 2.72 -18.51 -35.22
N ALA A 350 3.67 -19.21 -34.61
CA ALA A 350 4.68 -19.97 -35.34
C ALA A 350 4.05 -21.03 -36.26
N ALA A 351 3.07 -21.79 -35.75
CA ALA A 351 2.35 -22.78 -36.54
C ALA A 351 1.52 -22.15 -37.68
N ALA A 352 0.79 -21.05 -37.42
CA ALA A 352 -0.03 -20.36 -38.43
C ALA A 352 0.82 -19.74 -39.53
N ALA A 353 2.05 -19.31 -39.22
CA ALA A 353 3.01 -18.77 -40.19
C ALA A 353 3.80 -19.86 -40.94
N GLY A 354 3.55 -21.13 -40.68
CA GLY A 354 4.24 -22.25 -41.34
C GLY A 354 5.73 -22.32 -40.94
N CYS A 355 6.08 -21.86 -39.75
CA CYS A 355 7.45 -21.94 -39.26
C CYS A 355 7.89 -23.41 -39.19
N SER A 356 8.73 -23.86 -40.12
CA SER A 356 9.24 -25.23 -40.17
C SER A 356 9.96 -25.60 -38.88
N GLY A 357 9.68 -26.80 -38.37
CA GLY A 357 10.24 -27.28 -37.11
C GLY A 357 11.69 -27.74 -37.22
N GLU A 358 12.63 -26.81 -37.28
CA GLU A 358 14.04 -27.11 -37.08
C GLU A 358 14.56 -26.13 -36.03
N ALA A 359 14.65 -26.56 -34.79
CA ALA A 359 15.60 -26.16 -33.74
C ALA A 359 15.12 -26.65 -32.35
N ALA A 360 15.09 -27.99 -32.19
CA ALA A 360 15.03 -28.61 -30.86
C ALA A 360 16.35 -29.34 -30.52
N GLU A 361 17.47 -29.10 -31.23
CA GLU A 361 18.69 -29.88 -31.04
C GLU A 361 19.97 -29.09 -30.69
N GLU A 362 19.92 -27.80 -30.37
CA GLU A 362 21.14 -27.04 -29.99
C GLU A 362 21.10 -26.44 -28.57
N ALA A 363 20.37 -26.98 -27.64
CA ALA A 363 20.40 -26.51 -26.24
C ALA A 363 21.01 -27.54 -25.26
N ASP A 364 21.74 -28.58 -25.77
CA ASP A 364 22.40 -29.56 -24.90
C ASP A 364 23.81 -29.93 -25.46
N LYS A 365 24.70 -28.91 -25.59
CA LYS A 365 26.15 -29.15 -25.70
C LYS A 365 26.93 -28.09 -24.93
#